data_0d8a3f304f9f68ac14c4f15b10b6d682
#
_entry.id   0d8a3f304f9f68ac14c4f15b10b6d682
#
_cell.length_a   1.000
_cell.length_b   1.000
_cell.length_c   1.000
_cell.angle_alpha   90.00
_cell.angle_beta   90.00
_cell.angle_gamma   90.00
#
_symmetry.space_group_name_H-M   'P 1'
#
loop_
_entity.id
_entity.type
_entity.pdbx_description
1 polymer ?
#
loop_
_entity_poly.entity_id
_entity_poly.type
_entity_poly.pdbx_seq_one_letter_code
_entity_poly.pdbx_strand_id
1 'polypeptide(L)'
;MTEQIDYQIEKYKFTEANEPPRLTRQWADVLSECKAIQAGAEARLRIALTNVDYVTSFELPFRLLLVRTPQLIAGLRDELQLSQKNVIFNGKRFGCVWSVKSDLSDVPDVFQYHLFTRIRRTEATQLTAEPFLQIAKEIKPPTERLKRALLSGLEVTALDALFWFGIQRIAAEVSRLRKAGMRITTAEKQVFDNLTGTTRLVPVYRCADESMVSPAGIVLGVYVDCEIRLFYCSIIVWAPKRAPKCILLDLEI
;
A
#
# COMPACT_ATOMS: atom_id res chain seq x y z
N MET A 1 10.77 -17.81 21.27
CA MET A 1 11.09 -17.32 19.90
C MET A 1 10.17 -16.15 19.67
N THR A 2 10.71 -14.96 19.48
CA THR A 2 9.91 -13.75 19.21
C THR A 2 9.23 -13.93 17.84
N GLU A 3 7.92 -13.77 17.80
CA GLU A 3 7.12 -13.81 16.58
C GLU A 3 7.51 -12.63 15.69
N GLN A 4 8.40 -12.89 14.76
CA GLN A 4 8.90 -11.90 13.82
C GLN A 4 8.19 -12.04 12.49
N ILE A 5 7.72 -10.92 11.92
CA ILE A 5 7.16 -10.87 10.59
C ILE A 5 8.29 -10.67 9.58
N ASP A 6 8.30 -11.45 8.53
CA ASP A 6 9.19 -11.32 7.38
C ASP A 6 8.40 -11.10 6.09
N TYR A 7 8.80 -10.08 5.32
CA TYR A 7 8.22 -9.79 4.00
C TYR A 7 9.25 -10.09 2.92
N GLN A 8 8.97 -11.08 2.08
CA GLN A 8 9.80 -11.44 0.93
C GLN A 8 9.12 -10.97 -0.36
N ILE A 9 9.83 -10.13 -1.10
CA ILE A 9 9.37 -9.60 -2.37
C ILE A 9 10.23 -10.18 -3.48
N GLU A 10 9.61 -10.84 -4.45
CA GLU A 10 10.32 -11.41 -5.59
C GLU A 10 10.81 -10.29 -6.53
N LYS A 11 12.09 -9.96 -6.46
CA LYS A 11 12.71 -8.81 -7.13
C LYS A 11 12.47 -8.73 -8.65
N TYR A 12 12.50 -9.87 -9.34
CA TYR A 12 12.34 -9.93 -10.81
C TYR A 12 10.96 -9.51 -11.33
N LYS A 13 10.00 -9.28 -10.44
CA LYS A 13 8.63 -8.89 -10.81
C LYS A 13 8.33 -7.40 -10.62
N PHE A 14 9.31 -6.63 -10.17
CA PHE A 14 9.23 -5.20 -9.97
C PHE A 14 9.98 -4.37 -11.00
N THR A 15 10.47 -4.99 -12.04
CA THR A 15 11.10 -4.25 -13.12
C THR A 15 10.02 -3.65 -14.03
N GLU A 16 10.26 -2.44 -14.48
CA GLU A 16 9.55 -1.86 -15.61
C GLU A 16 9.66 -2.81 -16.82
N ALA A 17 8.59 -2.96 -17.60
CA ALA A 17 8.56 -3.89 -18.75
C ALA A 17 9.73 -3.65 -19.72
N ASN A 18 10.21 -2.39 -19.81
CA ASN A 18 11.30 -1.97 -20.68
C ASN A 18 12.39 -1.23 -19.89
N GLU A 19 12.69 -1.66 -18.66
CA GLU A 19 13.74 -1.02 -17.86
C GLU A 19 15.10 -1.08 -18.57
N PRO A 20 15.74 0.07 -18.81
CA PRO A 20 17.06 0.08 -19.45
C PRO A 20 18.10 -0.67 -18.60
N PRO A 21 19.05 -1.42 -19.20
CA PRO A 21 20.09 -2.13 -18.45
C PRO A 21 20.92 -1.25 -17.53
N ARG A 22 21.06 0.04 -17.88
CA ARG A 22 21.73 1.03 -17.03
C ARG A 22 20.96 1.24 -15.73
N LEU A 23 19.65 1.45 -15.81
CA LEU A 23 18.79 1.67 -14.65
C LEU A 23 18.77 0.44 -13.73
N THR A 24 18.72 -0.76 -14.31
CA THR A 24 18.82 -2.01 -13.54
C THR A 24 20.12 -2.10 -12.73
N ARG A 25 21.25 -1.70 -13.32
CA ARG A 25 22.55 -1.67 -12.62
C ARG A 25 22.55 -0.62 -11.50
N GLN A 26 22.09 0.59 -11.78
CA GLN A 26 21.99 1.65 -10.76
C GLN A 26 21.14 1.19 -9.56
N TRP A 27 20.03 0.51 -9.79
CA TRP A 27 19.22 -0.06 -8.72
C TRP A 27 19.94 -1.15 -7.93
N ALA A 28 20.74 -1.99 -8.59
CA ALA A 28 21.55 -3.01 -7.90
C ALA A 28 22.57 -2.37 -6.96
N ASP A 29 23.25 -1.31 -7.41
CA ASP A 29 24.22 -0.56 -6.62
C ASP A 29 23.54 0.12 -5.41
N VAL A 30 22.38 0.78 -5.60
CA VAL A 30 21.58 1.37 -4.53
C VAL A 30 21.19 0.34 -3.46
N LEU A 31 20.71 -0.84 -3.87
CA LEU A 31 20.33 -1.89 -2.93
C LEU A 31 21.53 -2.45 -2.16
N SER A 32 22.69 -2.57 -2.84
CA SER A 32 23.94 -2.99 -2.20
C SER A 32 24.41 -1.97 -1.16
N GLU A 33 24.42 -0.69 -1.50
CA GLU A 33 24.77 0.40 -0.59
C GLU A 33 23.83 0.47 0.61
N CYS A 34 22.51 0.43 0.38
CA CYS A 34 21.50 0.41 1.44
C CYS A 34 21.74 -0.74 2.44
N LYS A 35 22.14 -1.91 1.92
CA LYS A 35 22.45 -3.07 2.75
C LYS A 35 23.73 -2.86 3.55
N ALA A 36 24.79 -2.37 2.92
CA ALA A 36 26.09 -2.17 3.55
C ALA A 36 26.05 -1.22 4.75
N ILE A 37 25.30 -0.11 4.64
CA ILE A 37 25.17 0.88 5.72
C ILE A 37 23.92 0.70 6.59
N GLN A 38 23.15 -0.37 6.38
CA GLN A 38 21.89 -0.61 7.07
C GLN A 38 20.94 0.60 7.02
N ALA A 39 20.78 1.18 5.84
CA ALA A 39 20.11 2.45 5.61
C ALA A 39 18.68 2.49 6.17
N GLY A 40 18.36 3.55 6.90
CA GLY A 40 16.99 3.89 7.30
C GLY A 40 16.14 4.37 6.11
N ALA A 41 14.85 4.58 6.32
CA ALA A 41 13.89 4.90 5.24
C ALA A 41 14.29 6.15 4.43
N GLU A 42 14.65 7.24 5.10
CA GLU A 42 15.08 8.49 4.44
C GLU A 42 16.40 8.31 3.70
N ALA A 43 17.38 7.65 4.34
CA ALA A 43 18.67 7.38 3.71
C ALA A 43 18.53 6.53 2.45
N ARG A 44 17.68 5.50 2.45
CA ARG A 44 17.40 4.70 1.24
C ARG A 44 16.86 5.53 0.10
N LEU A 45 15.91 6.41 0.40
CA LEU A 45 15.34 7.29 -0.62
C LEU A 45 16.39 8.28 -1.13
N ARG A 46 17.21 8.85 -0.26
CA ARG A 46 18.29 9.76 -0.63
C ARG A 46 19.29 9.07 -1.55
N ILE A 47 19.78 7.88 -1.18
CA ILE A 47 20.70 7.08 -2.01
C ILE A 47 20.09 6.79 -3.37
N ALA A 48 18.83 6.39 -3.42
CA ALA A 48 18.16 6.13 -4.69
C ALA A 48 18.06 7.39 -5.55
N LEU A 49 17.58 8.52 -5.00
CA LEU A 49 17.44 9.78 -5.74
C LEU A 49 18.75 10.33 -6.28
N THR A 50 19.87 10.07 -5.60
CA THR A 50 21.20 10.57 -6.02
C THR A 50 21.91 9.64 -7.00
N ASN A 51 21.64 8.33 -6.96
CA ASN A 51 22.38 7.33 -7.73
C ASN A 51 21.61 6.75 -8.93
N VAL A 52 20.29 6.92 -8.98
CA VAL A 52 19.45 6.45 -10.09
C VAL A 52 19.06 7.61 -10.98
N ASP A 53 19.05 7.41 -12.28
CA ASP A 53 18.70 8.47 -13.25
C ASP A 53 17.34 9.10 -12.96
N TYR A 54 16.38 8.28 -12.54
CA TYR A 54 15.08 8.71 -12.04
C TYR A 54 14.44 7.61 -11.18
N VAL A 55 13.53 7.99 -10.30
CA VAL A 55 12.72 7.07 -9.50
C VAL A 55 11.24 7.31 -9.74
N THR A 56 10.43 6.25 -9.69
CA THR A 56 9.00 6.35 -9.87
C THR A 56 8.24 6.16 -8.55
N SER A 57 7.08 6.81 -8.43
CA SER A 57 6.23 6.67 -7.25
C SER A 57 5.74 5.24 -7.01
N PHE A 58 5.75 4.40 -8.05
CA PHE A 58 5.23 3.04 -7.99
C PHE A 58 6.24 2.06 -7.42
N GLU A 59 7.53 2.23 -7.76
CA GLU A 59 8.57 1.26 -7.40
C GLU A 59 9.14 1.46 -6.00
N LEU A 60 9.19 2.70 -5.50
CA LEU A 60 9.79 3.02 -4.21
C LEU A 60 9.26 2.20 -3.02
N PRO A 61 7.94 2.01 -2.86
CA PRO A 61 7.41 1.19 -1.78
C PRO A 61 7.92 -0.24 -1.80
N PHE A 62 8.16 -0.77 -2.98
CA PHE A 62 8.54 -2.17 -3.17
C PHE A 62 10.04 -2.38 -3.20
N ARG A 63 10.77 -1.57 -3.99
CA ARG A 63 12.22 -1.71 -4.09
C ARG A 63 12.94 -1.36 -2.80
N LEU A 64 12.43 -0.35 -2.08
CA LEU A 64 13.08 0.18 -0.86
C LEU A 64 12.30 -0.10 0.42
N LEU A 65 11.19 -0.85 0.36
CA LEU A 65 10.29 -1.11 1.49
C LEU A 65 9.87 0.18 2.21
N LEU A 66 9.56 1.22 1.43
CA LEU A 66 9.19 2.53 1.95
C LEU A 66 7.68 2.65 2.13
N VAL A 67 7.28 2.96 3.35
CA VAL A 67 5.94 3.49 3.65
C VAL A 67 6.01 5.02 3.73
N ARG A 68 4.89 5.71 3.44
CA ARG A 68 4.80 7.18 3.46
C ARG A 68 5.73 7.89 2.45
N THR A 69 5.96 7.25 1.31
CA THR A 69 6.81 7.79 0.24
C THR A 69 6.56 9.27 -0.08
N PRO A 70 5.30 9.77 -0.19
CA PRO A 70 5.05 11.18 -0.46
C PRO A 70 5.62 12.14 0.59
N GLN A 71 5.60 11.75 1.87
CA GLN A 71 6.16 12.58 2.95
C GLN A 71 7.69 12.61 2.91
N LEU A 72 8.30 11.45 2.63
CA LEU A 72 9.77 11.35 2.50
C LEU A 72 10.26 12.18 1.30
N ILE A 73 9.58 12.11 0.16
CA ILE A 73 9.90 12.95 -1.01
C ILE A 73 9.75 14.43 -0.67
N ALA A 74 8.67 14.82 0.00
CA ALA A 74 8.46 16.23 0.39
C ALA A 74 9.58 16.74 1.30
N GLY A 75 10.11 15.91 2.20
CA GLY A 75 11.24 16.28 3.08
C GLY A 75 12.56 16.49 2.34
N LEU A 76 12.78 15.75 1.24
CA LEU A 76 14.04 15.83 0.47
C LEU A 76 13.98 16.76 -0.75
N ARG A 77 12.78 17.23 -1.11
CA ARG A 77 12.52 17.91 -2.38
C ARG A 77 13.37 19.16 -2.56
N ASP A 78 13.34 20.04 -1.57
CA ASP A 78 14.02 21.34 -1.65
C ASP A 78 15.54 21.19 -1.46
N GLU A 79 15.95 20.28 -0.58
CA GLU A 79 17.36 19.98 -0.34
C GLU A 79 18.06 19.42 -1.59
N LEU A 80 17.43 18.45 -2.23
CA LEU A 80 17.98 17.80 -3.43
C LEU A 80 17.57 18.47 -4.74
N GLN A 81 16.80 19.57 -4.68
CA GLN A 81 16.29 20.28 -5.84
C GLN A 81 15.58 19.35 -6.85
N LEU A 82 14.70 18.48 -6.35
CA LEU A 82 14.08 17.43 -7.15
C LEU A 82 13.18 17.99 -8.25
N SER A 83 13.48 17.60 -9.49
CA SER A 83 12.58 17.75 -10.62
C SER A 83 11.50 16.67 -10.60
N GLN A 84 10.31 17.02 -11.08
CA GLN A 84 9.15 16.14 -11.12
C GLN A 84 8.53 16.10 -12.50
N LYS A 85 8.20 14.91 -12.99
CA LYS A 85 7.42 14.68 -14.21
C LYS A 85 6.21 13.80 -13.89
N ASN A 86 5.01 14.26 -14.32
CA ASN A 86 3.81 13.44 -14.22
C ASN A 86 3.78 12.42 -15.36
N VAL A 87 3.45 11.18 -15.05
CA VAL A 87 3.49 10.08 -16.01
C VAL A 87 2.22 9.25 -15.96
N ILE A 88 1.99 8.50 -17.03
CA ILE A 88 0.91 7.55 -17.17
C ILE A 88 1.43 6.18 -16.70
N PHE A 89 0.72 5.55 -15.78
CA PHE A 89 1.04 4.22 -15.30
C PHE A 89 -0.10 3.25 -15.62
N ASN A 90 0.21 2.19 -16.39
CA ASN A 90 -0.79 1.20 -16.84
C ASN A 90 -2.08 1.87 -17.36
N GLY A 91 -1.94 2.89 -18.21
CA GLY A 91 -3.05 3.64 -18.80
C GLY A 91 -3.75 4.66 -17.90
N LYS A 92 -3.29 4.86 -16.65
CA LYS A 92 -3.88 5.81 -15.71
C LYS A 92 -2.92 6.95 -15.38
N ARG A 93 -3.43 8.18 -15.37
CA ARG A 93 -2.67 9.38 -14.97
C ARG A 93 -2.64 9.51 -13.44
N PHE A 94 -1.77 8.79 -12.77
CA PHE A 94 -1.62 8.92 -11.32
C PHE A 94 -0.20 8.67 -10.80
N GLY A 95 0.80 8.81 -11.65
CA GLY A 95 2.18 8.58 -11.28
C GLY A 95 3.07 9.79 -11.45
N CYS A 96 4.14 9.83 -10.68
CA CYS A 96 5.19 10.81 -10.77
C CYS A 96 6.55 10.13 -10.87
N VAL A 97 7.44 10.76 -11.60
CA VAL A 97 8.88 10.49 -11.62
C VAL A 97 9.58 11.63 -10.91
N TRP A 98 10.59 11.32 -10.14
CA TRP A 98 11.48 12.30 -9.51
C TRP A 98 12.93 12.01 -9.86
N SER A 99 13.70 13.06 -10.00
CA SER A 99 15.14 13.00 -10.27
C SER A 99 15.83 14.24 -9.73
N VAL A 100 17.11 14.13 -9.44
CA VAL A 100 18.01 15.28 -9.20
C VAL A 100 18.42 15.97 -10.50
N LYS A 101 18.17 15.34 -11.66
CA LYS A 101 18.39 15.96 -12.98
C LYS A 101 17.32 16.99 -13.24
N SER A 102 17.70 18.17 -13.76
CA SER A 102 16.77 19.22 -14.14
C SER A 102 15.99 18.87 -15.41
N ASP A 103 16.62 18.15 -16.34
CA ASP A 103 16.02 17.71 -17.59
C ASP A 103 15.49 16.28 -17.47
N LEU A 104 14.20 16.11 -17.72
CA LEU A 104 13.48 14.83 -17.71
C LEU A 104 12.91 14.49 -19.10
N SER A 105 13.45 15.08 -20.17
CA SER A 105 13.00 14.82 -21.54
C SER A 105 13.16 13.37 -21.95
N ASP A 106 14.25 12.73 -21.52
CA ASP A 106 14.57 11.32 -21.81
C ASP A 106 13.75 10.32 -20.98
N VAL A 107 13.02 10.81 -19.97
CA VAL A 107 12.20 9.95 -19.12
C VAL A 107 10.88 9.63 -19.84
N PRO A 108 10.48 8.35 -19.97
CA PRO A 108 9.22 8.00 -20.62
C PRO A 108 8.01 8.67 -20.00
N ASP A 109 7.02 9.02 -20.82
CA ASP A 109 5.72 9.54 -20.36
C ASP A 109 4.78 8.42 -19.90
N VAL A 110 5.04 7.19 -20.35
CA VAL A 110 4.19 6.02 -20.11
C VAL A 110 5.03 4.88 -19.53
N PHE A 111 4.58 4.34 -18.43
CA PHE A 111 5.19 3.19 -17.78
C PHE A 111 4.22 2.02 -17.73
N GLN A 112 4.75 0.82 -17.92
CA GLN A 112 4.04 -0.43 -17.78
C GLN A 112 4.84 -1.34 -16.84
N TYR A 113 4.27 -1.65 -15.68
CA TYR A 113 4.85 -2.59 -14.74
C TYR A 113 4.05 -3.88 -14.73
N HIS A 114 4.72 -5.00 -14.76
CA HIS A 114 4.13 -6.29 -14.47
C HIS A 114 4.12 -6.52 -12.96
N LEU A 115 3.12 -5.97 -12.28
CA LEU A 115 2.94 -6.10 -10.84
C LEU A 115 2.40 -7.49 -10.44
N PHE A 116 2.91 -8.56 -11.04
CA PHE A 116 2.62 -9.93 -10.59
C PHE A 116 3.43 -10.27 -9.34
N THR A 117 3.35 -9.44 -8.34
CA THR A 117 4.11 -9.62 -7.11
C THR A 117 3.47 -10.68 -6.25
N ARG A 118 4.18 -11.76 -6.07
CA ARG A 118 3.98 -12.62 -4.92
C ARG A 118 4.77 -12.03 -3.78
N ILE A 119 4.10 -11.24 -2.97
CA ILE A 119 4.65 -10.81 -1.68
C ILE A 119 4.36 -11.95 -0.72
N ARG A 120 5.40 -12.53 -0.16
CA ARG A 120 5.28 -13.52 0.90
C ARG A 120 5.38 -12.80 2.22
N ARG A 121 4.45 -13.09 3.12
CA ARG A 121 4.50 -12.72 4.51
C ARG A 121 4.63 -13.98 5.34
N THR A 122 5.67 -14.08 6.14
CA THR A 122 5.85 -15.19 7.09
C THR A 122 5.88 -14.65 8.49
N GLU A 123 5.35 -15.42 9.42
CA GLU A 123 5.35 -15.15 10.84
C GLU A 123 5.67 -16.46 11.56
N ALA A 124 6.71 -16.45 12.38
CA ALA A 124 7.19 -17.66 13.03
C ALA A 124 7.32 -18.88 12.07
N THR A 125 7.83 -18.65 10.86
CA THR A 125 7.99 -19.62 9.76
C THR A 125 6.71 -20.02 8.99
N GLN A 126 5.53 -19.58 9.41
CA GLN A 126 4.28 -19.87 8.72
C GLN A 126 3.96 -18.79 7.67
N LEU A 127 3.40 -19.22 6.54
CA LEU A 127 2.89 -18.30 5.52
C LEU A 127 1.56 -17.70 5.99
N THR A 128 1.50 -16.38 6.11
CA THR A 128 0.34 -15.67 6.68
C THR A 128 -0.25 -14.62 5.72
N ALA A 129 0.14 -14.65 4.43
CA ALA A 129 -0.34 -13.69 3.42
C ALA A 129 -1.76 -13.99 2.91
N GLU A 130 -2.21 -15.26 2.93
CA GLU A 130 -3.45 -15.70 2.26
C GLU A 130 -4.71 -14.95 2.71
N PRO A 131 -4.97 -14.72 4.02
CA PRO A 131 -6.15 -13.97 4.44
C PRO A 131 -6.19 -12.54 3.88
N PHE A 132 -5.03 -11.86 3.78
CA PHE A 132 -4.91 -10.52 3.20
C PHE A 132 -5.22 -10.53 1.71
N LEU A 133 -4.71 -11.53 0.99
CA LEU A 133 -4.94 -11.72 -0.45
C LEU A 133 -6.42 -11.98 -0.74
N GLN A 134 -7.08 -12.80 0.06
CA GLN A 134 -8.50 -13.10 -0.08
C GLN A 134 -9.35 -11.84 0.10
N ILE A 135 -9.13 -11.07 1.17
CA ILE A 135 -9.81 -9.81 1.41
C ILE A 135 -9.59 -8.83 0.24
N ALA A 136 -8.36 -8.77 -0.28
CA ALA A 136 -8.03 -7.88 -1.40
C ALA A 136 -8.75 -8.28 -2.71
N LYS A 137 -9.01 -9.57 -2.93
CA LYS A 137 -9.79 -10.09 -4.09
C LYS A 137 -11.29 -9.79 -3.96
N GLU A 138 -11.84 -9.97 -2.77
CA GLU A 138 -13.27 -9.86 -2.51
C GLU A 138 -13.75 -8.41 -2.40
N ILE A 139 -12.94 -7.53 -1.80
CA ILE A 139 -13.33 -6.17 -1.45
C ILE A 139 -12.54 -5.16 -2.28
N LYS A 140 -13.23 -4.25 -2.99
CA LYS A 140 -12.59 -3.21 -3.82
C LYS A 140 -12.12 -1.99 -3.01
N PRO A 141 -12.92 -1.37 -2.11
CA PRO A 141 -12.52 -0.15 -1.42
C PRO A 141 -11.41 -0.40 -0.38
N PRO A 142 -10.30 0.35 -0.40
CA PRO A 142 -9.16 0.16 0.52
C PRO A 142 -9.54 0.20 2.00
N THR A 143 -10.36 1.17 2.41
CA THR A 143 -10.79 1.32 3.81
C THR A 143 -11.63 0.13 4.28
N GLU A 144 -12.49 -0.41 3.42
CA GLU A 144 -13.30 -1.60 3.74
C GLU A 144 -12.45 -2.87 3.84
N ARG A 145 -11.36 -2.98 3.03
CA ARG A 145 -10.37 -4.06 3.19
C ARG A 145 -9.74 -4.03 4.58
N LEU A 146 -9.27 -2.85 5.00
CA LEU A 146 -8.68 -2.67 6.34
C LEU A 146 -9.68 -3.01 7.44
N LYS A 147 -10.91 -2.48 7.34
CA LYS A 147 -11.99 -2.77 8.29
C LYS A 147 -12.26 -4.26 8.40
N ARG A 148 -12.40 -4.95 7.26
CA ARG A 148 -12.63 -6.40 7.22
C ARG A 148 -11.49 -7.18 7.85
N ALA A 149 -10.24 -6.83 7.54
CA ALA A 149 -9.06 -7.46 8.11
C ALA A 149 -9.03 -7.35 9.64
N LEU A 150 -9.27 -6.14 10.16
CA LEU A 150 -9.30 -5.91 11.61
C LEU A 150 -10.45 -6.68 12.29
N LEU A 151 -11.66 -6.70 11.68
CA LEU A 151 -12.81 -7.47 12.20
C LEU A 151 -12.59 -8.99 12.13
N SER A 152 -11.76 -9.46 11.20
CA SER A 152 -11.37 -10.87 11.12
C SER A 152 -10.24 -11.25 12.10
N GLY A 153 -9.86 -10.35 13.01
CA GLY A 153 -8.81 -10.58 14.00
C GLY A 153 -7.39 -10.52 13.44
N LEU A 154 -7.21 -10.05 12.19
CA LEU A 154 -5.88 -9.94 11.62
C LEU A 154 -5.10 -8.77 12.23
N GLU A 155 -3.83 -9.01 12.47
CA GLU A 155 -2.87 -7.97 12.83
C GLU A 155 -2.33 -7.30 11.56
N VAL A 156 -2.52 -5.99 11.45
CA VAL A 156 -2.22 -5.24 10.21
C VAL A 156 -1.09 -4.25 10.46
N THR A 157 0.03 -4.42 9.76
CA THR A 157 1.14 -3.45 9.73
C THR A 157 0.93 -2.40 8.64
N ALA A 158 1.80 -1.39 8.60
CA ALA A 158 1.81 -0.41 7.51
C ALA A 158 2.18 -1.03 6.15
N LEU A 159 3.05 -2.06 6.14
CA LEU A 159 3.39 -2.79 4.93
C LEU A 159 2.23 -3.67 4.45
N ASP A 160 1.52 -4.35 5.35
CA ASP A 160 0.31 -5.11 4.99
C ASP A 160 -0.72 -4.20 4.32
N ALA A 161 -0.99 -3.05 4.94
CA ALA A 161 -1.94 -2.07 4.42
C ALA A 161 -1.55 -1.53 3.03
N LEU A 162 -0.25 -1.33 2.81
CA LEU A 162 0.28 -0.87 1.52
C LEU A 162 0.17 -1.96 0.45
N PHE A 163 0.66 -3.16 0.75
CA PHE A 163 0.81 -4.23 -0.23
C PHE A 163 -0.52 -4.83 -0.69
N TRP A 164 -1.41 -5.11 0.23
CA TRP A 164 -2.66 -5.79 -0.10
C TRP A 164 -3.87 -4.87 -0.17
N PHE A 165 -3.87 -3.77 0.59
CA PHE A 165 -5.03 -2.89 0.63
C PHE A 165 -4.84 -1.60 -0.17
N GLY A 166 -3.59 -1.26 -0.57
CA GLY A 166 -3.28 -0.02 -1.29
C GLY A 166 -3.33 1.23 -0.41
N ILE A 167 -3.19 1.07 0.92
CA ILE A 167 -3.25 2.17 1.88
C ILE A 167 -1.84 2.62 2.24
N GLN A 168 -1.46 3.82 1.82
CA GLN A 168 -0.15 4.40 2.14
C GLN A 168 -0.07 5.02 3.55
N ARG A 169 -1.19 5.41 4.14
CA ARG A 169 -1.28 6.12 5.42
C ARG A 169 -2.23 5.42 6.37
N ILE A 170 -1.86 4.20 6.80
CA ILE A 170 -2.72 3.37 7.66
C ILE A 170 -3.17 4.09 8.94
N ALA A 171 -2.30 4.89 9.57
CA ALA A 171 -2.64 5.61 10.79
C ALA A 171 -3.82 6.58 10.61
N ALA A 172 -3.96 7.20 9.43
CA ALA A 172 -5.09 8.06 9.12
C ALA A 172 -6.39 7.27 8.98
N GLU A 173 -6.34 6.11 8.32
CA GLU A 173 -7.50 5.23 8.18
C GLU A 173 -7.92 4.63 9.53
N VAL A 174 -6.97 4.19 10.34
CA VAL A 174 -7.23 3.72 11.71
C VAL A 174 -7.88 4.82 12.55
N SER A 175 -7.40 6.07 12.43
CA SER A 175 -8.02 7.21 13.12
C SER A 175 -9.49 7.41 12.70
N ARG A 176 -9.80 7.28 11.38
CA ARG A 176 -11.18 7.35 10.88
C ARG A 176 -12.05 6.21 11.44
N LEU A 177 -11.55 4.98 11.42
CA LEU A 177 -12.27 3.82 11.93
C LEU A 177 -12.51 3.93 13.44
N ARG A 178 -11.55 4.44 14.22
CA ARG A 178 -11.74 4.74 15.63
C ARG A 178 -12.82 5.79 15.88
N LYS A 179 -12.83 6.87 15.09
CA LYS A 179 -13.90 7.89 15.14
C LYS A 179 -15.27 7.34 14.75
N ALA A 180 -15.32 6.31 13.90
CA ALA A 180 -16.52 5.58 13.55
C ALA A 180 -16.95 4.51 14.59
N GLY A 181 -16.29 4.47 15.76
CA GLY A 181 -16.65 3.60 16.87
C GLY A 181 -15.91 2.25 16.95
N MET A 182 -14.98 1.95 16.01
CA MET A 182 -14.20 0.73 16.09
C MET A 182 -13.15 0.80 17.22
N ARG A 183 -13.11 -0.23 18.06
CA ARG A 183 -12.08 -0.38 19.10
C ARG A 183 -10.84 -0.99 18.49
N ILE A 184 -9.87 -0.17 18.11
CA ILE A 184 -8.61 -0.61 17.52
C ILE A 184 -7.47 -0.32 18.49
N THR A 185 -6.74 -1.35 18.90
CA THR A 185 -5.52 -1.25 19.68
C THR A 185 -4.30 -1.14 18.77
N THR A 186 -3.22 -0.60 19.33
CA THR A 186 -1.91 -0.55 18.68
C THR A 186 -0.93 -1.28 19.57
N ALA A 187 -0.24 -2.25 19.00
CA ALA A 187 0.88 -2.96 19.63
C ALA A 187 2.15 -2.75 18.77
N GLU A 188 3.28 -3.21 19.25
CA GLU A 188 4.52 -3.23 18.49
C GLU A 188 4.90 -4.68 18.18
N LYS A 189 5.39 -4.91 16.96
CA LYS A 189 5.85 -6.21 16.51
C LYS A 189 7.19 -6.09 15.78
N GLN A 190 8.03 -7.09 15.92
CA GLN A 190 9.28 -7.15 15.19
C GLN A 190 9.04 -7.50 13.72
N VAL A 191 9.61 -6.72 12.82
CA VAL A 191 9.59 -6.97 11.38
C VAL A 191 11.01 -7.05 10.87
N PHE A 192 11.33 -8.12 10.17
CA PHE A 192 12.61 -8.29 9.52
C PHE A 192 12.64 -7.50 8.21
N ASP A 193 13.68 -6.73 8.05
CA ASP A 193 13.93 -5.93 6.87
C ASP A 193 14.97 -6.62 5.98
N ASN A 194 14.52 -7.36 5.01
CA ASN A 194 15.37 -8.11 4.09
C ASN A 194 16.34 -7.23 3.28
N LEU A 195 16.05 -5.95 3.15
CA LEU A 195 16.90 -5.02 2.42
C LEU A 195 18.19 -4.73 3.17
N THR A 196 18.08 -4.57 4.49
CA THR A 196 19.22 -4.21 5.35
C THR A 196 19.71 -5.34 6.24
N GLY A 197 18.94 -6.44 6.33
CA GLY A 197 19.23 -7.54 7.24
C GLY A 197 19.00 -7.20 8.71
N THR A 198 18.23 -6.15 9.00
CA THR A 198 17.94 -5.68 10.36
C THR A 198 16.52 -5.97 10.80
N THR A 199 16.30 -6.03 12.10
CA THR A 199 14.96 -6.14 12.69
C THR A 199 14.52 -4.78 13.22
N ARG A 200 13.25 -4.41 12.96
CA ARG A 200 12.66 -3.16 13.43
C ARG A 200 11.36 -3.43 14.16
N LEU A 201 11.09 -2.63 15.20
CA LEU A 201 9.77 -2.57 15.82
C LEU A 201 8.85 -1.68 14.97
N VAL A 202 7.70 -2.20 14.61
CA VAL A 202 6.68 -1.46 13.85
C VAL A 202 5.34 -1.54 14.54
N PRO A 203 4.51 -0.49 14.44
CA PRO A 203 3.16 -0.53 14.96
C PRO A 203 2.30 -1.52 14.18
N VAL A 204 1.55 -2.31 14.94
CA VAL A 204 0.56 -3.27 14.45
C VAL A 204 -0.79 -2.87 15.00
N TYR A 205 -1.80 -2.88 14.14
CA TYR A 205 -3.18 -2.57 14.48
C TYR A 205 -4.02 -3.83 14.53
N ARG A 206 -4.83 -3.99 15.58
CA ARG A 206 -5.78 -5.08 15.76
C ARG A 206 -7.08 -4.59 16.36
N CYS A 207 -8.19 -5.28 16.10
CA CYS A 207 -9.44 -5.02 16.79
C CYS A 207 -9.36 -5.52 18.23
N ALA A 208 -9.88 -4.73 19.17
CA ALA A 208 -9.90 -5.11 20.60
C ALA A 208 -11.07 -6.04 20.96
N ASP A 209 -12.08 -6.15 20.10
CA ASP A 209 -13.26 -6.97 20.35
C ASP A 209 -12.96 -8.44 19.96
N GLU A 210 -12.44 -9.22 20.88
CA GLU A 210 -12.19 -10.66 20.71
C GLU A 210 -13.48 -11.50 20.59
N SER A 211 -14.64 -10.91 20.88
CA SER A 211 -15.94 -11.60 20.86
C SER A 211 -16.47 -12.01 19.48
N MET A 212 -15.81 -11.58 18.39
CA MET A 212 -16.22 -11.87 17.01
C MET A 212 -15.33 -12.90 16.30
N VAL A 213 -14.27 -13.38 16.95
CA VAL A 213 -13.34 -14.35 16.33
C VAL A 213 -13.79 -15.76 16.70
N SER A 214 -14.54 -16.41 15.82
CA SER A 214 -14.72 -17.85 15.90
C SER A 214 -13.42 -18.55 15.50
N PRO A 215 -12.91 -19.53 16.26
CA PRO A 215 -11.67 -20.25 15.95
C PRO A 215 -11.73 -21.08 14.65
N ALA A 216 -12.86 -21.12 13.98
CA ALA A 216 -13.08 -21.90 12.74
C ALA A 216 -13.18 -21.06 11.47
N GLY A 217 -12.84 -19.75 11.47
CA GLY A 217 -12.90 -18.92 10.26
C GLY A 217 -14.31 -18.71 9.68
N ILE A 218 -15.36 -19.18 10.36
CA ILE A 218 -16.74 -19.00 9.95
C ILE A 218 -17.26 -17.76 10.69
N VAL A 219 -17.41 -16.66 9.95
CA VAL A 219 -18.16 -15.50 10.42
C VAL A 219 -19.62 -15.91 10.49
N LEU A 220 -20.10 -16.29 11.67
CA LEU A 220 -21.52 -16.38 11.95
C LEU A 220 -22.07 -14.95 11.86
N GLY A 221 -22.64 -14.63 10.71
CA GLY A 221 -23.45 -13.43 10.55
C GLY A 221 -24.62 -13.54 11.54
N VAL A 222 -24.57 -12.76 12.60
CA VAL A 222 -25.74 -12.51 13.42
C VAL A 222 -26.64 -11.64 12.55
N TYR A 223 -27.59 -12.28 11.88
CA TYR A 223 -28.78 -11.59 11.36
C TYR A 223 -29.54 -11.10 12.58
N VAL A 224 -29.37 -9.85 12.93
CA VAL A 224 -30.33 -9.16 13.77
C VAL A 224 -31.51 -8.85 12.87
N ASP A 225 -32.55 -9.65 12.99
CA ASP A 225 -33.87 -9.35 12.43
C ASP A 225 -34.33 -8.02 13.04
N CYS A 226 -34.06 -6.95 12.32
CA CYS A 226 -34.60 -5.65 12.65
C CYS A 226 -35.96 -5.56 11.91
N GLU A 227 -37.04 -5.80 12.62
CA GLU A 227 -38.40 -5.50 12.15
C GLU A 227 -38.42 -4.09 11.57
N ILE A 228 -38.65 -4.00 10.26
CA ILE A 228 -38.80 -2.76 9.52
C ILE A 228 -40.14 -2.13 9.93
N ARG A 229 -40.11 -1.21 10.88
CA ARG A 229 -41.14 -0.21 11.01
C ARG A 229 -40.87 0.89 9.98
N LEU A 230 -41.70 0.92 8.97
CA LEU A 230 -41.79 1.97 7.95
C LEU A 230 -42.03 3.34 8.64
N PHE A 231 -40.98 4.15 8.74
CA PHE A 231 -41.11 5.59 8.92
C PHE A 231 -40.69 6.26 7.61
N TYR A 232 -41.66 6.85 6.94
CA TYR A 232 -41.43 7.79 5.86
C TYR A 232 -40.64 8.98 6.40
N CYS A 233 -39.41 9.10 6.00
CA CYS A 233 -38.61 10.30 6.21
C CYS A 233 -38.22 10.88 4.86
N SER A 234 -38.83 12.02 4.54
CA SER A 234 -38.56 12.78 3.31
C SER A 234 -37.13 13.20 3.23
N ILE A 235 -36.37 12.61 2.33
CA ILE A 235 -34.98 13.03 2.04
C ILE A 235 -35.04 14.16 1.02
N ILE A 236 -34.68 15.36 1.46
CA ILE A 236 -34.40 16.48 0.59
C ILE A 236 -33.07 16.19 -0.13
N VAL A 237 -33.16 15.87 -1.42
CA VAL A 237 -32.02 15.68 -2.30
C VAL A 237 -31.50 17.06 -2.73
N TRP A 238 -30.35 17.41 -2.23
CA TRP A 238 -29.58 18.54 -2.76
C TRP A 238 -28.78 18.07 -3.98
N ALA A 239 -29.21 18.46 -5.18
CA ALA A 239 -28.55 18.12 -6.44
C ALA A 239 -27.49 19.19 -6.78
N PRO A 240 -26.24 18.85 -7.02
CA PRO A 240 -25.30 19.74 -7.70
C PRO A 240 -25.53 19.68 -9.21
N LYS A 241 -25.71 20.84 -9.81
CA LYS A 241 -25.86 21.06 -11.25
C LYS A 241 -24.62 20.58 -12.01
N ARG A 242 -24.91 19.86 -13.10
CA ARG A 242 -24.03 19.39 -14.19
C ARG A 242 -23.57 17.93 -14.10
N ALA A 243 -24.40 17.08 -14.69
CA ALA A 243 -24.01 15.78 -15.19
C ALA A 243 -24.01 15.77 -16.73
N PRO A 244 -23.01 15.17 -17.41
CA PRO A 244 -23.12 14.89 -18.83
C PRO A 244 -23.98 13.63 -19.06
N LYS A 245 -24.69 13.66 -20.19
CA LYS A 245 -25.67 12.68 -20.66
C LYS A 245 -25.13 11.25 -20.68
N CYS A 246 -25.80 10.34 -19.98
CA CYS A 246 -25.73 8.90 -20.22
C CYS A 246 -26.57 8.57 -21.46
N ILE A 247 -25.95 7.94 -22.44
CA ILE A 247 -26.62 7.25 -23.55
C ILE A 247 -26.98 5.86 -23.03
N LEU A 248 -28.28 5.59 -22.91
CA LEU A 248 -28.82 4.24 -22.77
C LEU A 248 -28.62 3.52 -24.12
N LEU A 249 -27.93 2.41 -24.12
CA LEU A 249 -28.02 1.40 -25.18
C LEU A 249 -28.86 0.25 -24.63
N ASP A 250 -30.08 0.17 -25.14
CA ASP A 250 -30.92 -1.01 -25.07
C ASP A 250 -30.23 -2.15 -25.83
N LEU A 251 -30.10 -3.28 -25.21
CA LEU A 251 -29.85 -4.57 -25.88
C LEU A 251 -30.90 -5.55 -25.38
N GLU A 252 -31.92 -5.72 -26.21
CA GLU A 252 -32.81 -6.90 -26.24
C GLU A 252 -32.02 -8.13 -26.73
N ILE A 253 -32.34 -9.23 -26.15
CA ILE A 253 -32.26 -10.67 -26.39
C ILE A 253 -31.39 -11.39 -25.37
#